data_38fb49ab96aa377d35c61a03bb73e3d0
#
_entry.id   38fb49ab96aa377d35c61a03bb73e3d0
#
_cell.length_a   1.000
_cell.length_b   1.000
_cell.length_c   1.000
_cell.angle_alpha   90.00
_cell.angle_beta   90.00
_cell.angle_gamma   90.00
#
_symmetry.space_group_name_H-M   'P 1'
#
loop_
_entity.id
_entity.type
_entity.pdbx_description
1 polymer ?
#
loop_
_entity_poly.entity_id
_entity_poly.type
_entity_poly.pdbx_seq_one_letter_code
_entity_poly.pdbx_strand_id
1 'polypeptide(L)'
;RVSKVEMLAGEGSWTENIAEGQMRLSAPSFFQVNTKGAEILIDLVMEALDPQEDELAVDLYCGAGTFTLPLARRCDFVAAVEAYGPAVRDLRRNLEINKLDNVDVIGGDAVREFPDQDADVLVVDPPRAGLAPEAIDLIASTSARDVAYVSCDPATLARDLKRFVEEGTFSPVKITPVDLFPQTFHCETVVHLRRN
;
A
#
# COMPACT_ATOMS: atom_id res chain seq x y z
N ARG A 1 16.26 1.66 -6.82
CA ARG A 1 15.66 0.81 -7.89
C ARG A 1 16.74 -0.14 -8.42
N VAL A 2 16.37 -1.41 -8.62
CA VAL A 2 17.25 -2.40 -9.24
C VAL A 2 17.36 -2.07 -10.73
N SER A 3 18.59 -1.82 -11.22
CA SER A 3 18.84 -1.44 -12.62
C SER A 3 19.05 -2.66 -13.54
N LYS A 4 19.54 -3.76 -12.98
CA LYS A 4 19.79 -5.01 -13.71
C LYS A 4 19.73 -6.19 -12.74
N VAL A 5 19.14 -7.29 -13.19
CA VAL A 5 19.18 -8.59 -12.51
C VAL A 5 19.90 -9.57 -13.42
N GLU A 6 20.90 -10.27 -12.90
CA GLU A 6 21.60 -11.35 -13.58
C GLU A 6 21.31 -12.65 -12.83
N MET A 7 20.70 -13.59 -13.51
CA MET A 7 20.37 -14.89 -12.95
C MET A 7 21.57 -15.84 -13.11
N LEU A 8 22.17 -16.20 -12.00
CA LEU A 8 23.30 -17.15 -12.01
C LEU A 8 22.84 -18.61 -11.92
N ALA A 9 21.72 -18.85 -11.23
CA ALA A 9 21.09 -20.17 -11.10
C ALA A 9 19.65 -20.04 -10.56
N GLY A 10 18.83 -21.05 -10.75
CA GLY A 10 17.46 -21.14 -10.22
C GLY A 10 16.43 -20.31 -10.98
N GLU A 11 15.30 -20.00 -10.35
CA GLU A 11 14.24 -19.15 -10.87
C GLU A 11 14.42 -17.71 -10.33
N GLY A 12 14.17 -16.70 -11.17
CA GLY A 12 14.24 -15.28 -10.78
C GLY A 12 13.03 -14.80 -9.96
N SER A 13 12.35 -15.71 -9.29
CA SER A 13 11.16 -15.44 -8.47
C SER A 13 11.04 -16.45 -7.34
N TRP A 14 10.32 -16.06 -6.28
CA TRP A 14 9.95 -16.94 -5.17
C TRP A 14 8.48 -16.75 -4.82
N THR A 15 7.95 -17.62 -3.98
CA THR A 15 6.58 -17.58 -3.53
C THR A 15 6.54 -17.35 -2.02
N GLU A 16 5.72 -16.39 -1.59
CA GLU A 16 5.36 -16.16 -0.20
C GLU A 16 3.90 -16.54 0.01
N ASN A 17 3.62 -17.16 1.16
CA ASN A 17 2.25 -17.41 1.60
C ASN A 17 1.97 -16.45 2.76
N ILE A 18 1.02 -15.57 2.56
CA ILE A 18 0.49 -14.67 3.57
C ILE A 18 -0.94 -15.10 3.91
N ALA A 19 -1.47 -14.64 5.04
CA ALA A 19 -2.83 -15.01 5.48
C ALA A 19 -3.90 -14.78 4.39
N GLU A 20 -3.70 -13.75 3.59
CA GLU A 20 -4.63 -13.33 2.52
C GLU A 20 -4.41 -14.05 1.18
N GLY A 21 -3.46 -14.96 1.07
CA GLY A 21 -3.23 -15.72 -0.17
C GLY A 21 -1.77 -15.97 -0.50
N GLN A 22 -1.52 -16.35 -1.75
CA GLN A 22 -0.19 -16.61 -2.25
C GLN A 22 0.31 -15.47 -3.12
N MET A 23 1.54 -15.02 -2.86
CA MET A 23 2.22 -14.02 -3.67
C MET A 23 3.44 -14.61 -4.36
N ARG A 24 3.53 -14.48 -5.66
CA ARG A 24 4.75 -14.75 -6.42
C ARG A 24 5.48 -13.44 -6.70
N LEU A 25 6.73 -13.38 -6.32
CA LEU A 25 7.55 -12.18 -6.31
C LEU A 25 8.77 -12.39 -7.20
N SER A 26 9.04 -11.47 -8.11
CA SER A 26 10.25 -11.49 -8.93
C SER A 26 11.41 -10.81 -8.21
N ALA A 27 12.65 -11.21 -8.52
CA ALA A 27 13.86 -10.70 -7.86
C ALA A 27 13.99 -9.16 -7.81
N PRO A 28 13.53 -8.38 -8.81
CA PRO A 28 13.57 -6.92 -8.72
C PRO A 28 12.47 -6.30 -7.87
N SER A 29 11.39 -7.04 -7.58
CA SER A 29 10.27 -6.51 -6.77
C SER A 29 10.63 -6.45 -5.30
N PHE A 30 10.09 -5.44 -4.62
CA PHE A 30 10.17 -5.34 -3.18
C PHE A 30 9.06 -6.18 -2.52
N PHE A 31 9.42 -6.85 -1.45
CA PHE A 31 8.48 -7.44 -0.49
C PHE A 31 9.08 -7.34 0.91
N GLN A 32 8.23 -7.27 1.92
CA GLN A 32 8.66 -7.19 3.31
C GLN A 32 9.42 -8.47 3.71
N VAL A 33 10.68 -8.34 4.14
CA VAL A 33 11.55 -9.47 4.49
C VAL A 33 11.05 -10.28 5.69
N ASN A 34 10.22 -9.68 6.52
CA ASN A 34 9.56 -10.31 7.65
C ASN A 34 8.09 -10.57 7.32
N THR A 35 7.79 -11.78 6.83
CA THR A 35 6.43 -12.16 6.41
C THR A 35 5.40 -12.03 7.53
N LYS A 36 5.76 -12.41 8.78
CA LYS A 36 4.86 -12.22 9.94
C LYS A 36 4.62 -10.74 10.26
N GLY A 37 5.65 -9.92 10.10
CA GLY A 37 5.51 -8.48 10.23
C GLY A 37 4.62 -7.89 9.15
N ALA A 38 4.73 -8.38 7.90
CA ALA A 38 3.83 -8.00 6.82
C ALA A 38 2.36 -8.35 7.11
N GLU A 39 2.09 -9.52 7.69
CA GLU A 39 0.75 -9.91 8.14
C GLU A 39 0.20 -8.97 9.21
N ILE A 40 1.03 -8.56 10.19
CA ILE A 40 0.64 -7.56 11.19
C ILE A 40 0.31 -6.20 10.53
N LEU A 41 1.11 -5.77 9.54
CA LEU A 41 0.79 -4.53 8.81
C LEU A 41 -0.54 -4.63 8.07
N ILE A 42 -0.82 -5.77 7.42
CA ILE A 42 -2.09 -6.04 6.75
C ILE A 42 -3.24 -5.96 7.74
N ASP A 43 -3.14 -6.64 8.87
CA ASP A 43 -4.20 -6.64 9.90
C ASP A 43 -4.48 -5.22 10.41
N LEU A 44 -3.44 -4.42 10.67
CA LEU A 44 -3.57 -3.04 11.12
C LEU A 44 -4.21 -2.13 10.07
N VAL A 45 -3.86 -2.32 8.79
CA VAL A 45 -4.47 -1.57 7.68
C VAL A 45 -5.93 -1.96 7.52
N MET A 46 -6.26 -3.25 7.55
CA MET A 46 -7.66 -3.71 7.47
C MET A 46 -8.48 -3.25 8.67
N GLU A 47 -7.91 -3.25 9.89
CA GLU A 47 -8.56 -2.69 11.09
C GLU A 47 -8.81 -1.18 10.94
N ALA A 48 -7.85 -0.44 10.38
CA ALA A 48 -7.96 1.01 10.22
C ALA A 48 -9.02 1.40 9.18
N LEU A 49 -9.10 0.68 8.07
CA LEU A 49 -10.01 0.98 6.97
C LEU A 49 -11.40 0.37 7.16
N ASP A 50 -11.50 -0.78 7.87
CA ASP A 50 -12.74 -1.56 8.03
C ASP A 50 -13.53 -1.66 6.70
N PRO A 51 -12.91 -2.16 5.61
CA PRO A 51 -13.48 -2.09 4.27
C PRO A 51 -14.72 -2.96 4.14
N GLN A 52 -15.76 -2.46 3.45
CA GLN A 52 -17.05 -3.12 3.25
C GLN A 52 -17.19 -3.66 1.83
N GLU A 53 -18.07 -4.65 1.63
CA GLU A 53 -18.25 -5.37 0.36
C GLU A 53 -18.75 -4.49 -0.80
N ASP A 54 -19.40 -3.36 -0.52
CA ASP A 54 -19.94 -2.41 -1.50
C ASP A 54 -19.07 -1.16 -1.68
N GLU A 55 -17.90 -1.11 -1.04
CA GLU A 55 -16.99 0.03 -1.08
C GLU A 55 -15.96 -0.05 -2.22
N LEU A 56 -15.49 1.13 -2.63
CA LEU A 56 -14.39 1.33 -3.55
C LEU A 56 -13.11 1.67 -2.76
N ALA A 57 -12.04 0.94 -3.02
CA ALA A 57 -10.76 1.17 -2.38
C ALA A 57 -9.71 1.69 -3.38
N VAL A 58 -8.78 2.51 -2.88
CA VAL A 58 -7.57 2.90 -3.60
C VAL A 58 -6.34 2.45 -2.83
N ASP A 59 -5.38 1.82 -3.55
CA ASP A 59 -4.08 1.40 -3.02
C ASP A 59 -2.97 2.12 -3.80
N LEU A 60 -2.39 3.17 -3.20
CA LEU A 60 -1.30 3.93 -3.80
C LEU A 60 0.06 3.39 -3.34
N TYR A 61 0.98 3.24 -4.29
CA TYR A 61 2.28 2.58 -4.10
C TYR A 61 2.13 1.10 -3.78
N CYS A 62 1.20 0.44 -4.44
CA CYS A 62 0.71 -0.89 -4.11
C CYS A 62 1.75 -2.04 -4.24
N GLY A 63 2.90 -1.78 -4.86
CA GLY A 63 3.94 -2.79 -5.02
C GLY A 63 3.45 -4.03 -5.75
N ALA A 64 3.74 -5.20 -5.21
CA ALA A 64 3.28 -6.50 -5.72
C ALA A 64 1.91 -6.92 -5.16
N GLY A 65 1.23 -6.04 -4.38
CA GLY A 65 -0.13 -6.24 -3.91
C GLY A 65 -0.29 -6.61 -2.44
N THR A 66 0.63 -6.20 -1.58
CA THR A 66 0.57 -6.51 -0.14
C THR A 66 -0.76 -6.10 0.49
N PHE A 67 -1.27 -4.91 0.17
CA PHE A 67 -2.56 -4.42 0.65
C PHE A 67 -3.68 -4.58 -0.39
N THR A 68 -3.34 -4.59 -1.69
CA THR A 68 -4.31 -4.78 -2.78
C THR A 68 -5.08 -6.10 -2.66
N LEU A 69 -4.38 -7.23 -2.37
CA LEU A 69 -5.04 -8.53 -2.29
C LEU A 69 -6.08 -8.60 -1.15
N PRO A 70 -5.76 -8.20 0.09
CA PRO A 70 -6.74 -8.16 1.17
C PRO A 70 -7.90 -7.17 0.93
N LEU A 71 -7.64 -6.02 0.30
CA LEU A 71 -8.70 -5.08 -0.09
C LEU A 71 -9.64 -5.68 -1.15
N ALA A 72 -9.08 -6.31 -2.19
CA ALA A 72 -9.87 -6.94 -3.25
C ALA A 72 -10.78 -8.09 -2.77
N ARG A 73 -10.50 -8.67 -1.62
CA ARG A 73 -11.35 -9.70 -0.99
C ARG A 73 -12.51 -9.11 -0.17
N ARG A 74 -12.46 -7.82 0.13
CA ARG A 74 -13.38 -7.14 1.05
C ARG A 74 -14.17 -6.02 0.41
N CYS A 75 -13.70 -5.46 -0.70
CA CYS A 75 -14.34 -4.35 -1.41
C CYS A 75 -14.95 -4.82 -2.74
N ASP A 76 -15.89 -4.04 -3.25
CA ASP A 76 -16.46 -4.23 -4.60
C ASP A 76 -15.38 -4.05 -5.67
N PHE A 77 -14.56 -3.01 -5.51
CA PHE A 77 -13.52 -2.68 -6.48
C PHE A 77 -12.28 -2.03 -5.85
N VAL A 78 -11.10 -2.28 -6.42
CA VAL A 78 -9.85 -1.66 -5.99
C VAL A 78 -9.12 -1.04 -7.18
N ALA A 79 -8.74 0.24 -7.07
CA ALA A 79 -7.78 0.86 -7.98
C ALA A 79 -6.38 0.84 -7.34
N ALA A 80 -5.43 0.15 -7.98
CA ALA A 80 -4.09 -0.07 -7.45
C ALA A 80 -3.03 0.61 -8.34
N VAL A 81 -2.28 1.57 -7.79
CA VAL A 81 -1.30 2.39 -8.53
C VAL A 81 0.12 2.06 -8.12
N GLU A 82 0.98 1.71 -9.10
CA GLU A 82 2.38 1.40 -8.88
C GLU A 82 3.25 1.86 -10.06
N ALA A 83 4.34 2.59 -9.75
CA ALA A 83 5.24 3.12 -10.77
C ALA A 83 6.30 2.11 -11.25
N TYR A 84 6.62 1.08 -10.44
CA TYR A 84 7.69 0.14 -10.77
C TYR A 84 7.18 -1.03 -11.60
N GLY A 85 7.47 -1.04 -12.89
CA GLY A 85 6.95 -2.02 -13.84
C GLY A 85 7.11 -3.50 -13.46
N PRO A 86 8.22 -3.97 -12.83
CA PRO A 86 8.31 -5.34 -12.31
C PRO A 86 7.24 -5.63 -11.25
N ALA A 87 7.00 -4.74 -10.30
CA ALA A 87 5.99 -4.89 -9.26
C ALA A 87 4.57 -4.92 -9.86
N VAL A 88 4.28 -4.06 -10.84
CA VAL A 88 3.01 -4.08 -11.61
C VAL A 88 2.76 -5.46 -12.25
N ARG A 89 3.80 -6.06 -12.84
CA ARG A 89 3.68 -7.41 -13.44
C ARG A 89 3.44 -8.48 -12.39
N ASP A 90 4.12 -8.38 -11.24
CA ASP A 90 3.94 -9.32 -10.14
C ASP A 90 2.53 -9.17 -9.54
N LEU A 91 2.02 -7.94 -9.34
CA LEU A 91 0.66 -7.70 -8.88
C LEU A 91 -0.37 -8.36 -9.80
N ARG A 92 -0.30 -8.13 -11.12
CA ARG A 92 -1.23 -8.77 -12.08
C ARG A 92 -1.21 -10.28 -11.98
N ARG A 93 -0.01 -10.89 -11.88
CA ARG A 93 0.13 -12.34 -11.67
C ARG A 93 -0.46 -12.79 -10.33
N ASN A 94 -0.25 -12.01 -9.28
CA ASN A 94 -0.77 -12.35 -7.95
C ASN A 94 -2.30 -12.29 -7.90
N LEU A 95 -2.92 -11.35 -8.61
CA LEU A 95 -4.37 -11.30 -8.80
C LEU A 95 -4.89 -12.56 -9.52
N GLU A 96 -4.24 -12.99 -10.61
CA GLU A 96 -4.58 -14.22 -11.33
C GLU A 96 -4.47 -15.46 -10.43
N ILE A 97 -3.35 -15.62 -9.67
CA ILE A 97 -3.13 -16.74 -8.74
C ILE A 97 -4.24 -16.80 -7.68
N ASN A 98 -4.68 -15.65 -7.18
CA ASN A 98 -5.68 -15.55 -6.14
C ASN A 98 -7.13 -15.45 -6.67
N LYS A 99 -7.32 -15.45 -8.00
CA LYS A 99 -8.63 -15.36 -8.67
C LYS A 99 -9.41 -14.09 -8.28
N LEU A 100 -8.70 -12.97 -8.24
CA LEU A 100 -9.27 -11.65 -7.98
C LEU A 100 -9.36 -10.89 -9.31
N ASP A 101 -10.56 -10.49 -9.70
CA ASP A 101 -10.87 -9.84 -10.99
C ASP A 101 -11.48 -8.44 -10.82
N ASN A 102 -11.62 -8.00 -9.57
CA ASN A 102 -12.17 -6.69 -9.19
C ASN A 102 -11.08 -5.63 -8.91
N VAL A 103 -9.92 -5.73 -9.58
CA VAL A 103 -8.80 -4.78 -9.38
C VAL A 103 -8.38 -4.16 -10.71
N ASP A 104 -8.37 -2.84 -10.79
CA ASP A 104 -7.68 -2.12 -11.87
C ASP A 104 -6.24 -1.81 -11.48
N VAL A 105 -5.28 -2.34 -12.25
CA VAL A 105 -3.84 -2.18 -12.00
C VAL A 105 -3.28 -1.09 -12.90
N ILE A 106 -3.06 0.08 -12.33
CA ILE A 106 -2.60 1.29 -12.99
C ILE A 106 -1.08 1.41 -12.85
N GLY A 107 -0.37 1.33 -13.97
CA GLY A 107 1.09 1.45 -14.00
C GLY A 107 1.53 2.89 -14.19
N GLY A 108 2.05 3.54 -13.14
CA GLY A 108 2.52 4.92 -13.23
C GLY A 108 2.77 5.59 -11.89
N ASP A 109 3.07 6.87 -11.94
CA ASP A 109 3.30 7.70 -10.76
C ASP A 109 1.97 8.02 -10.06
N ALA A 110 1.94 7.89 -8.73
CA ALA A 110 0.70 8.02 -7.93
C ALA A 110 0.03 9.40 -8.03
N VAL A 111 0.75 10.45 -8.41
CA VAL A 111 0.19 11.79 -8.63
C VAL A 111 -0.40 11.91 -10.04
N ARG A 112 0.33 11.40 -11.05
CA ARG A 112 -0.05 11.54 -12.46
C ARG A 112 -1.16 10.59 -12.88
N GLU A 113 -1.15 9.43 -12.28
CA GLU A 113 -2.08 8.33 -12.53
C GLU A 113 -3.02 8.12 -11.33
N PHE A 114 -3.30 9.21 -10.59
CA PHE A 114 -4.27 9.15 -9.49
C PHE A 114 -5.63 8.74 -10.07
N PRO A 115 -6.33 7.74 -9.48
CA PRO A 115 -7.60 7.25 -10.03
C PRO A 115 -8.66 8.35 -10.11
N ASP A 116 -9.35 8.46 -11.24
CA ASP A 116 -10.44 9.43 -11.46
C ASP A 116 -11.71 9.06 -10.67
N GLN A 117 -11.84 7.80 -10.29
CA GLN A 117 -12.98 7.32 -9.51
C GLN A 117 -12.83 7.67 -8.04
N ASP A 118 -13.96 7.93 -7.42
CA ASP A 118 -14.03 8.21 -5.99
C ASP A 118 -13.64 6.97 -5.17
N ALA A 119 -13.25 7.17 -3.92
CA ALA A 119 -12.85 6.10 -3.00
C ALA A 119 -13.55 6.26 -1.66
N ASP A 120 -14.00 5.16 -1.08
CA ASP A 120 -14.55 5.11 0.29
C ASP A 120 -13.43 4.92 1.31
N VAL A 121 -12.41 4.13 0.96
CA VAL A 121 -11.22 3.88 1.77
C VAL A 121 -9.95 3.92 0.93
N LEU A 122 -8.84 4.30 1.55
CA LEU A 122 -7.58 4.47 0.84
C LEU A 122 -6.39 3.99 1.69
N VAL A 123 -5.45 3.26 1.08
CA VAL A 123 -4.16 2.93 1.68
C VAL A 123 -3.03 3.57 0.90
N VAL A 124 -2.01 4.05 1.61
CA VAL A 124 -0.77 4.55 1.04
C VAL A 124 0.44 3.94 1.75
N ASP A 125 1.39 3.41 0.97
CA ASP A 125 2.68 2.89 1.47
C ASP A 125 3.83 3.53 0.65
N PRO A 126 4.07 4.84 0.81
CA PRO A 126 5.04 5.56 0.01
C PRO A 126 6.48 5.17 0.37
N PRO A 127 7.45 5.46 -0.52
CA PRO A 127 8.86 5.28 -0.21
C PRO A 127 9.30 6.19 0.94
N ARG A 128 10.53 6.00 1.47
CA ARG A 128 11.11 6.77 2.58
C ARG A 128 11.00 8.29 2.48
N ALA A 129 10.88 8.82 1.27
CA ALA A 129 10.69 10.26 1.05
C ALA A 129 9.31 10.78 1.51
N GLY A 130 8.38 9.87 1.82
CA GLY A 130 7.00 10.18 2.12
C GLY A 130 6.20 10.56 0.88
N LEU A 131 5.04 11.16 1.07
CA LEU A 131 4.16 11.63 0.02
C LEU A 131 4.66 12.96 -0.59
N ALA A 132 4.47 13.10 -1.90
CA ALA A 132 4.56 14.41 -2.53
C ALA A 132 3.40 15.29 -2.05
N PRO A 133 3.60 16.61 -1.95
CA PRO A 133 2.52 17.53 -1.57
C PRO A 133 1.25 17.34 -2.41
N GLU A 134 1.41 17.19 -3.71
CA GLU A 134 0.32 17.01 -4.67
C GLU A 134 -0.46 15.70 -4.42
N ALA A 135 0.21 14.65 -3.93
CA ALA A 135 -0.46 13.40 -3.56
C ALA A 135 -1.38 13.60 -2.36
N ILE A 136 -0.94 14.39 -1.36
CA ILE A 136 -1.76 14.73 -0.19
C ILE A 136 -2.99 15.53 -0.62
N ASP A 137 -2.83 16.51 -1.51
CA ASP A 137 -3.94 17.33 -2.04
C ASP A 137 -4.97 16.45 -2.79
N LEU A 138 -4.49 15.49 -3.59
CA LEU A 138 -5.34 14.54 -4.31
C LEU A 138 -6.11 13.62 -3.35
N ILE A 139 -5.43 13.05 -2.34
CA ILE A 139 -6.06 12.23 -1.28
C ILE A 139 -7.12 13.05 -0.54
N ALA A 140 -6.82 14.29 -0.17
CA ALA A 140 -7.75 15.18 0.50
C ALA A 140 -8.99 15.49 -0.34
N SER A 141 -8.87 15.48 -1.67
CA SER A 141 -9.98 15.75 -2.61
C SER A 141 -10.92 14.57 -2.83
N THR A 142 -10.54 13.34 -2.46
CA THR A 142 -11.43 12.15 -2.53
C THR A 142 -12.55 12.25 -1.50
N SER A 143 -13.56 11.36 -1.60
CA SER A 143 -14.59 11.18 -0.56
C SER A 143 -14.18 10.20 0.54
N ALA A 144 -12.98 9.60 0.47
CA ALA A 144 -12.52 8.58 1.39
C ALA A 144 -12.77 8.98 2.85
N ARG A 145 -13.46 8.09 3.59
CA ARG A 145 -13.77 8.29 5.01
C ARG A 145 -12.57 8.01 5.91
N ASP A 146 -11.75 7.02 5.51
CA ASP A 146 -10.58 6.57 6.25
C ASP A 146 -9.38 6.38 5.29
N VAL A 147 -8.20 6.75 5.76
CA VAL A 147 -6.93 6.52 5.07
C VAL A 147 -5.99 5.77 6.01
N ALA A 148 -5.43 4.65 5.55
CA ALA A 148 -4.33 3.97 6.22
C ALA A 148 -3.00 4.41 5.61
N TYR A 149 -2.17 5.09 6.39
CA TYR A 149 -0.83 5.50 5.98
C TYR A 149 0.20 4.56 6.61
N VAL A 150 0.87 3.77 5.79
CA VAL A 150 2.01 2.93 6.19
C VAL A 150 3.30 3.69 5.90
N SER A 151 4.23 3.74 6.85
CA SER A 151 5.48 4.51 6.69
C SER A 151 6.66 3.81 7.36
N CYS A 152 7.77 3.75 6.65
CA CYS A 152 9.06 3.26 7.16
C CYS A 152 9.97 4.37 7.70
N ASP A 153 9.52 5.64 7.72
CA ASP A 153 10.31 6.79 8.20
C ASP A 153 9.45 7.74 9.03
N PRO A 154 9.66 7.79 10.36
CA PRO A 154 8.87 8.64 11.25
C PRO A 154 8.99 10.14 10.99
N ALA A 155 10.12 10.62 10.43
CA ALA A 155 10.33 12.04 10.20
C ALA A 155 9.52 12.53 9.00
N THR A 156 9.53 11.80 7.90
CA THR A 156 8.70 12.11 6.73
C THR A 156 7.22 11.90 7.03
N LEU A 157 6.87 10.86 7.78
CA LEU A 157 5.51 10.65 8.27
C LEU A 157 4.98 11.86 9.06
N ALA A 158 5.76 12.36 10.04
CA ALA A 158 5.35 13.51 10.84
C ALA A 158 5.14 14.78 10.00
N ARG A 159 5.97 14.99 8.97
CA ARG A 159 5.81 16.08 8.00
C ARG A 159 4.49 15.96 7.23
N ASP A 160 4.19 14.76 6.73
CA ASP A 160 3.02 14.52 5.92
C ASP A 160 1.72 14.58 6.75
N LEU A 161 1.73 14.01 7.96
CA LEU A 161 0.61 14.11 8.90
C LEU A 161 0.31 15.57 9.28
N LYS A 162 1.36 16.38 9.51
CA LYS A 162 1.18 17.81 9.76
C LYS A 162 0.39 18.48 8.63
N ARG A 163 0.70 18.15 7.37
CA ARG A 163 -0.01 18.71 6.21
C ARG A 163 -1.48 18.28 6.17
N PHE A 164 -1.79 17.00 6.35
CA PHE A 164 -3.18 16.53 6.44
C PHE A 164 -3.99 17.27 7.50
N VAL A 165 -3.38 17.49 8.67
CA VAL A 165 -4.03 18.21 9.79
C VAL A 165 -4.20 19.70 9.48
N GLU A 166 -3.20 20.35 8.87
CA GLU A 166 -3.26 21.77 8.50
C GLU A 166 -4.30 22.05 7.40
N GLU A 167 -4.50 21.11 6.47
CA GLU A 167 -5.55 21.18 5.46
C GLU A 167 -6.95 20.94 6.05
N GLY A 168 -7.03 20.37 7.24
CA GLY A 168 -8.28 20.19 7.98
C GLY A 168 -9.20 19.09 7.42
N THR A 169 -8.74 18.30 6.44
CA THR A 169 -9.56 17.24 5.82
C THR A 169 -9.53 15.94 6.62
N PHE A 170 -8.34 15.55 7.11
CA PHE A 170 -8.14 14.33 7.88
C PHE A 170 -7.46 14.60 9.22
N SER A 171 -7.81 13.78 10.22
CA SER A 171 -7.14 13.77 11.52
C SER A 171 -6.61 12.37 11.86
N PRO A 172 -5.38 12.24 12.43
CA PRO A 172 -4.88 10.97 12.90
C PRO A 172 -5.65 10.51 14.14
N VAL A 173 -6.30 9.35 14.08
CA VAL A 173 -7.06 8.76 15.18
C VAL A 173 -6.32 7.63 15.89
N LYS A 174 -5.39 6.97 15.20
CA LYS A 174 -4.53 5.92 15.77
C LYS A 174 -3.17 5.90 15.09
N ILE A 175 -2.10 5.79 15.87
CA ILE A 175 -0.73 5.65 15.38
C ILE A 175 -0.15 4.40 16.02
N THR A 176 0.23 3.41 15.22
CA THR A 176 0.70 2.11 15.69
C THR A 176 2.09 1.82 15.11
N PRO A 177 3.16 1.91 15.91
CA PRO A 177 4.49 1.48 15.48
C PRO A 177 4.59 -0.04 15.43
N VAL A 178 5.31 -0.59 14.44
CA VAL A 178 5.55 -2.01 14.25
C VAL A 178 7.04 -2.27 14.12
N ASP A 179 7.60 -3.11 14.98
CA ASP A 179 9.00 -3.54 14.91
C ASP A 179 9.14 -4.65 13.84
N LEU A 180 9.25 -4.22 12.59
CA LEU A 180 9.43 -5.10 11.44
C LEU A 180 10.88 -5.58 11.30
N PHE A 181 11.83 -4.78 11.80
CA PHE A 181 13.26 -5.00 11.69
C PHE A 181 13.92 -5.00 13.07
N PRO A 182 13.71 -6.05 13.91
CA PRO A 182 14.24 -6.11 15.26
C PRO A 182 15.74 -5.82 15.32
N GLN A 183 16.18 -5.11 16.36
CA GLN A 183 17.58 -4.70 16.59
C GLN A 183 18.14 -3.70 15.58
N THR A 184 17.28 -3.03 14.83
CA THR A 184 17.64 -1.88 13.98
C THR A 184 16.90 -0.62 14.46
N PHE A 185 17.26 0.53 13.92
CA PHE A 185 16.53 1.79 14.19
C PHE A 185 15.31 1.98 13.25
N HIS A 186 15.06 1.04 12.36
CA HIS A 186 13.92 1.10 11.44
C HIS A 186 12.65 0.68 12.16
N CYS A 187 11.63 1.51 12.03
CA CYS A 187 10.30 1.25 12.58
C CYS A 187 9.28 1.52 11.48
N GLU A 188 8.46 0.54 11.19
CA GLU A 188 7.26 0.75 10.39
C GLU A 188 6.17 1.35 11.27
N THR A 189 5.33 2.18 10.70
CA THR A 189 4.23 2.83 11.44
C THR A 189 2.98 2.83 10.58
N VAL A 190 1.89 2.33 11.12
CA VAL A 190 0.56 2.44 10.51
C VAL A 190 -0.20 3.56 11.21
N VAL A 191 -0.65 4.53 10.43
CA VAL A 191 -1.49 5.62 10.90
C VAL A 191 -2.86 5.49 10.29
N HIS A 192 -3.87 5.46 11.14
CA HIS A 192 -5.25 5.60 10.75
C HIS A 192 -5.62 7.09 10.74
N LEU A 193 -5.91 7.60 9.57
CA LEU A 193 -6.45 8.94 9.36
C LEU A 193 -7.94 8.84 9.08
N ARG A 194 -8.75 9.66 9.74
CA ARG A 194 -10.20 9.74 9.54
C ARG A 194 -10.57 11.12 9.04
N ARG A 195 -11.53 11.15 8.11
CA ARG A 195 -12.08 12.41 7.61
C ARG A 195 -12.83 13.13 8.72
N ASN A 196 -12.64 14.46 8.81
CA ASN A 196 -13.27 15.33 9.80
C ASN A 196 -14.75 15.59 9.54
#